data_6ef5c78f514356a55b318c80b9d8766f
#
_entry.id   6ef5c78f514356a55b318c80b9d8766f
#
_cell.length_a   1.000
_cell.length_b   1.000
_cell.length_c   1.000
_cell.angle_alpha   90.00
_cell.angle_beta   90.00
_cell.angle_gamma   90.00
#
_symmetry.space_group_name_H-M   'P 1'
#
loop_
_entity.id
_entity.type
_entity.pdbx_description
1 polymer ?
#
loop_
_entity_poly.entity_id
_entity_poly.type
_entity_poly.pdbx_seq_one_letter_code
_entity_poly.pdbx_strand_id
1 'polypeptide(L)'
;MLHSWLSWAVAGLGLAAMHGCAEAQSDDTDVDPGSETEATVGTDDSGATDGDTGDTDGDTPMLAWEPCPLSTHGSGDEADCAVVEVPRDWDDPAGETIELFVKRIAGSGPKTRQVWLLSGGPGQSSAPFEDTVVRPLRELSPASDIYILDHRGVGRSTRLGCPDHEVPGVDAIEPGEWPACIDHLEATWGDGLADFNTTQAARDVGALIAWTRAPDQDVHVYGVSYGSYWAQRYMQLFPEQPTSVTLDSLCQAGLCSLDQFDPWVDRVGRKFMQACAADDFCAGKLGGDPLAAMGAFLDGLDEGACGGLAEAGITRTMAKQLFGAFLAALETRPLIPALVYRGNRCEAGDVAVFHNLLAVLTAAPDLDSAPPDVLLSSQVLGNHIAISEMMSLELPPLAQALETQEQAYFWGGDVASEYALYEQWPRYPRDEYVGEYPSVAFPMLMMNGTLDPQTPIEFADEIAPHYAKPGQTFVAVPDAPHGIVVRTPTVTAPHTPCGLSMFAAFVEDPLAPVDTSCLSDIVPLDFHGDPATAAALLGTTDAWEDGAPSTSPGPILIGDELEVVRRRFQRARQRPPNAP
;
A
#
# COMPACT_ATOMS: atom_id res chain seq x y z
N MET A 1 1.14 -18.92 -18.91
CA MET A 1 0.27 -17.77 -19.04
C MET A 1 0.17 -17.14 -17.68
N LEU A 2 0.71 -15.97 -17.57
CA LEU A 2 0.95 -15.27 -16.33
C LEU A 2 -0.14 -14.25 -16.12
N HIS A 3 -0.55 -14.05 -14.87
CA HIS A 3 -1.84 -13.50 -14.55
C HIS A 3 -1.79 -12.22 -13.80
N SER A 4 -2.68 -11.40 -14.27
CA SER A 4 -3.49 -10.39 -13.60
C SER A 4 -2.88 -9.68 -12.40
N TRP A 5 -2.65 -8.43 -12.63
CA TRP A 5 -2.22 -7.41 -11.70
C TRP A 5 -3.42 -6.71 -11.13
N LEU A 6 -3.61 -6.84 -9.87
CA LEU A 6 -4.35 -5.88 -9.07
C LEU A 6 -4.37 -6.33 -7.61
N SER A 7 -3.19 -6.44 -7.04
CA SER A 7 -3.01 -6.32 -5.61
C SER A 7 -1.87 -5.34 -5.42
N TRP A 8 -2.22 -4.08 -5.46
CA TRP A 8 -1.33 -2.97 -5.22
C TRP A 8 -1.30 -2.68 -3.74
N ALA A 9 -0.48 -3.44 -3.05
CA ALA A 9 -0.29 -3.21 -1.65
C ALA A 9 0.82 -2.19 -1.43
N VAL A 10 0.49 -1.07 -0.87
CA VAL A 10 1.44 -0.31 -0.05
C VAL A 10 1.54 -1.08 1.26
N ALA A 11 2.41 -2.05 1.34
CA ALA A 11 2.66 -2.74 2.58
C ALA A 11 3.61 -1.95 3.45
N GLY A 12 3.19 -1.74 4.64
CA GLY A 12 4.06 -1.27 5.68
C GLY A 12 5.07 -2.32 6.10
N LEU A 13 6.35 -2.03 5.95
CA LEU A 13 7.43 -2.82 6.50
C LEU A 13 7.50 -2.63 8.01
N GLY A 14 7.08 -3.63 8.77
CA GLY A 14 7.39 -3.70 10.19
C GLY A 14 8.88 -4.02 10.37
N LEU A 15 9.69 -3.03 10.76
CA LEU A 15 11.04 -3.23 11.26
C LEU A 15 10.96 -3.86 12.66
N ALA A 16 11.05 -5.17 12.75
CA ALA A 16 11.28 -5.86 14.01
C ALA A 16 12.76 -5.75 14.40
N ALA A 17 13.09 -4.79 15.27
CA ALA A 17 14.38 -4.74 15.93
C ALA A 17 14.51 -5.92 16.89
N MET A 18 15.44 -6.83 16.63
CA MET A 18 15.84 -7.85 17.58
C MET A 18 16.63 -7.23 18.73
N HIS A 19 16.09 -7.23 19.92
CA HIS A 19 16.85 -7.11 21.15
C HIS A 19 16.75 -8.44 21.90
N GLY A 20 17.89 -9.10 22.01
CA GLY A 20 18.04 -10.23 22.90
C GLY A 20 17.95 -9.77 24.35
N CYS A 21 17.13 -10.42 25.14
CA CYS A 21 17.11 -10.27 26.59
C CYS A 21 17.41 -11.61 27.25
N ALA A 22 18.35 -11.51 28.17
CA ALA A 22 18.73 -12.57 29.09
C ALA A 22 17.64 -12.85 30.12
N GLU A 23 17.57 -14.12 30.50
CA GLU A 23 16.73 -14.65 31.57
C GLU A 23 17.02 -14.05 32.94
N ALA A 24 15.97 -13.81 33.71
CA ALA A 24 16.04 -13.81 35.17
C ALA A 24 14.74 -14.42 35.75
N GLN A 25 14.89 -15.57 36.39
CA GLN A 25 13.89 -16.21 37.23
C GLN A 25 13.80 -15.50 38.58
N SER A 26 12.59 -15.47 39.17
CA SER A 26 12.28 -15.78 40.59
C SER A 26 10.83 -15.42 40.90
N ASP A 27 10.12 -16.38 41.25
CA ASP A 27 9.59 -16.85 42.58
C ASP A 27 8.22 -16.32 42.99
N ASP A 28 7.40 -17.32 43.24
CA ASP A 28 6.08 -17.35 43.86
C ASP A 28 5.94 -16.51 45.13
N THR A 29 4.75 -15.93 45.35
CA THR A 29 3.99 -16.14 46.60
C THR A 29 2.51 -15.79 46.43
N ASP A 30 1.66 -16.76 46.75
CA ASP A 30 0.22 -16.69 47.05
C ASP A 30 -0.15 -15.61 48.07
N VAL A 31 -1.34 -15.02 47.93
CA VAL A 31 -2.38 -14.94 49.00
C VAL A 31 -3.71 -14.42 48.41
N ASP A 32 -4.75 -15.21 48.57
CA ASP A 32 -6.20 -14.96 48.43
C ASP A 32 -6.77 -14.72 49.88
N PRO A 33 -8.07 -14.46 50.12
CA PRO A 33 -9.10 -13.60 49.48
C PRO A 33 -9.85 -12.67 50.49
N GLY A 34 -10.81 -11.91 49.94
CA GLY A 34 -12.06 -11.64 50.68
C GLY A 34 -12.37 -10.22 51.11
N SER A 35 -13.42 -9.64 50.56
CA SER A 35 -14.67 -9.34 51.32
C SER A 35 -15.62 -8.43 50.53
N GLU A 36 -16.82 -8.91 50.45
CA GLU A 36 -18.03 -8.22 50.03
C GLU A 36 -18.38 -7.03 50.94
N THR A 37 -19.03 -6.00 50.38
CA THR A 37 -20.16 -5.33 51.09
C THR A 37 -21.07 -4.55 50.12
N GLU A 38 -22.33 -4.75 50.41
CA GLU A 38 -23.58 -4.37 49.77
C GLU A 38 -23.88 -2.88 49.61
N ALA A 39 -24.70 -2.67 48.62
CA ALA A 39 -25.77 -1.74 48.32
C ALA A 39 -26.23 -0.68 49.35
N THR A 40 -26.57 0.50 48.84
CA THR A 40 -27.83 1.19 49.25
C THR A 40 -28.46 2.00 48.13
N VAL A 41 -29.73 1.76 47.93
CA VAL A 41 -30.73 2.45 47.09
C VAL A 41 -31.11 3.75 47.76
N GLY A 42 -31.37 4.80 46.96
CA GLY A 42 -32.00 6.03 47.39
C GLY A 42 -32.78 6.67 46.24
N THR A 43 -34.06 6.55 46.31
CA THR A 43 -35.08 7.08 45.42
C THR A 43 -35.47 8.51 45.77
N ASP A 44 -36.18 9.12 44.79
CA ASP A 44 -37.14 10.26 44.85
C ASP A 44 -36.57 11.63 44.39
N ASP A 45 -37.26 12.44 43.70
CA ASP A 45 -38.54 12.53 42.94
C ASP A 45 -38.69 14.00 42.45
N SER A 46 -39.57 14.17 41.44
CA SER A 46 -40.23 15.44 41.01
C SER A 46 -39.34 16.52 40.36
N GLY A 47 -39.49 16.90 39.12
CA GLY A 47 -40.71 17.24 38.38
C GLY A 47 -40.71 18.71 37.99
N ALA A 48 -40.68 19.03 36.72
CA ALA A 48 -41.46 20.11 36.11
C ALA A 48 -41.13 20.26 34.62
N THR A 49 -42.16 20.23 33.88
CA THR A 49 -42.40 20.56 32.48
C THR A 49 -41.96 21.97 32.11
N ASP A 50 -41.38 22.18 30.91
CA ASP A 50 -41.97 22.95 29.82
C ASP A 50 -40.97 23.24 28.69
N GLY A 51 -41.45 23.14 27.45
CA GLY A 51 -40.84 23.87 26.33
C GLY A 51 -40.43 23.02 25.15
N ASP A 52 -41.41 22.48 24.44
CA ASP A 52 -41.30 22.04 23.04
C ASP A 52 -40.70 23.16 22.17
N THR A 53 -39.49 22.97 21.70
CA THR A 53 -39.05 23.52 20.41
C THR A 53 -38.41 22.35 19.66
N GLY A 54 -39.17 21.85 18.68
CA GLY A 54 -38.71 20.77 17.83
C GLY A 54 -37.44 21.14 17.07
N ASP A 55 -36.34 20.59 17.57
CA ASP A 55 -35.13 20.40 16.79
C ASP A 55 -35.19 18.96 16.30
N THR A 56 -35.33 18.81 15.00
CA THR A 56 -35.11 17.52 14.32
C THR A 56 -33.62 17.25 14.28
N ASP A 57 -33.02 16.98 15.42
CA ASP A 57 -31.72 16.31 15.49
C ASP A 57 -31.98 14.87 15.02
N GLY A 58 -31.77 14.63 13.73
CA GLY A 58 -31.61 13.28 13.23
C GLY A 58 -30.49 12.64 14.06
N ASP A 59 -30.78 11.48 14.68
CA ASP A 59 -29.87 10.73 15.54
C ASP A 59 -28.53 10.57 14.82
N THR A 60 -27.52 11.38 15.23
CA THR A 60 -26.14 11.17 14.78
C THR A 60 -25.72 9.79 15.29
N PRO A 61 -25.34 8.84 14.43
CA PRO A 61 -24.96 7.52 14.88
C PRO A 61 -23.81 7.63 15.88
N MET A 62 -24.03 7.17 17.11
CA MET A 62 -22.94 7.06 18.08
C MET A 62 -22.14 5.81 17.75
N LEU A 63 -20.85 5.98 17.38
CA LEU A 63 -19.95 4.84 17.21
C LEU A 63 -19.78 4.12 18.55
N ALA A 64 -20.12 2.83 18.57
CA ALA A 64 -19.92 1.98 19.73
C ALA A 64 -18.45 1.51 19.75
N TRP A 65 -17.62 2.23 20.48
CA TRP A 65 -16.21 1.92 20.62
C TRP A 65 -15.98 0.78 21.60
N GLU A 66 -15.22 -0.24 21.18
CA GLU A 66 -14.79 -1.36 22.00
C GLU A 66 -13.24 -1.42 22.02
N PRO A 67 -12.61 -1.71 23.17
CA PRO A 67 -11.16 -1.91 23.24
C PRO A 67 -10.69 -3.01 22.28
N CYS A 68 -9.60 -2.75 21.55
CA CYS A 68 -9.03 -3.71 20.62
C CYS A 68 -7.50 -3.55 20.51
N PRO A 69 -6.80 -4.57 19.98
CA PRO A 69 -5.36 -4.46 19.71
C PRO A 69 -5.05 -3.34 18.71
N LEU A 70 -3.88 -2.69 18.88
CA LEU A 70 -3.37 -1.76 17.89
C LEU A 70 -3.10 -2.49 16.57
N SER A 71 -2.29 -3.54 16.60
CA SER A 71 -2.02 -4.36 15.41
C SER A 71 -3.12 -5.39 15.20
N THR A 72 -3.60 -5.55 13.96
CA THR A 72 -4.63 -6.53 13.59
C THR A 72 -4.28 -7.97 14.02
N HIS A 73 -2.99 -8.29 14.09
CA HIS A 73 -2.48 -9.59 14.52
C HIS A 73 -1.90 -9.58 15.93
N GLY A 74 -2.10 -8.48 16.64
CA GLY A 74 -1.60 -8.28 17.99
C GLY A 74 -2.56 -8.73 19.09
N SER A 75 -2.17 -8.43 20.30
CA SER A 75 -2.98 -8.56 21.51
C SER A 75 -2.88 -7.28 22.32
N GLY A 76 -3.81 -7.03 23.21
CA GLY A 76 -3.87 -5.82 24.03
C GLY A 76 -5.05 -4.93 23.66
N ASP A 77 -5.16 -3.82 24.37
CA ASP A 77 -6.29 -2.87 24.28
C ASP A 77 -5.75 -1.45 24.03
N GLU A 78 -4.77 -1.31 23.11
CA GLU A 78 -4.13 -0.01 22.84
C GLU A 78 -4.90 0.87 21.87
N ALA A 79 -6.00 0.37 21.32
CA ALA A 79 -6.88 1.07 20.39
C ALA A 79 -8.35 0.85 20.76
N ASP A 80 -9.22 1.60 20.13
CA ASP A 80 -10.67 1.41 20.14
C ASP A 80 -11.12 1.07 18.71
N CYS A 81 -11.90 0.02 18.55
CA CYS A 81 -12.50 -0.39 17.29
C CYS A 81 -14.01 -0.13 17.31
N ALA A 82 -14.57 0.22 16.15
CA ALA A 82 -16.01 0.29 15.95
C ALA A 82 -16.37 -0.25 14.57
N VAL A 83 -17.53 -0.88 14.49
CA VAL A 83 -18.23 -1.17 13.24
C VAL A 83 -19.47 -0.29 13.21
N VAL A 84 -19.66 0.45 12.13
CA VAL A 84 -20.76 1.38 11.98
C VAL A 84 -21.51 1.13 10.68
N GLU A 85 -22.84 1.14 10.75
CA GLU A 85 -23.69 1.11 9.57
C GLU A 85 -23.71 2.48 8.89
N VAL A 86 -23.51 2.47 7.56
CA VAL A 86 -23.65 3.64 6.69
C VAL A 86 -24.54 3.30 5.52
N PRO A 87 -25.17 4.28 4.85
CA PRO A 87 -25.87 4.04 3.60
C PRO A 87 -24.91 3.40 2.57
N ARG A 88 -25.36 2.35 1.89
CA ARG A 88 -24.62 1.85 0.74
C ARG A 88 -24.54 2.94 -0.33
N ASP A 89 -25.67 3.59 -0.61
CA ASP A 89 -25.78 4.77 -1.46
C ASP A 89 -26.13 6.02 -0.62
N TRP A 90 -25.21 6.98 -0.55
CA TRP A 90 -25.42 8.24 0.15
C TRP A 90 -26.44 9.16 -0.54
N ASP A 91 -26.83 8.88 -1.78
CA ASP A 91 -27.91 9.59 -2.48
C ASP A 91 -29.29 9.00 -2.13
N ASP A 92 -29.33 7.76 -1.57
CA ASP A 92 -30.52 7.15 -0.95
C ASP A 92 -30.21 6.69 0.50
N PRO A 93 -30.07 7.62 1.45
CA PRO A 93 -29.66 7.29 2.82
C PRO A 93 -30.69 6.48 3.62
N ALA A 94 -31.90 6.31 3.12
CA ALA A 94 -32.92 5.44 3.70
C ALA A 94 -32.96 4.04 3.08
N GLY A 95 -32.08 3.77 2.10
CA GLY A 95 -31.96 2.50 1.39
C GLY A 95 -31.18 1.43 2.17
N GLU A 96 -30.50 0.57 1.44
CA GLU A 96 -29.67 -0.47 2.04
C GLU A 96 -28.41 0.09 2.71
N THR A 97 -27.98 -0.54 3.81
CA THR A 97 -26.77 -0.17 4.56
C THR A 97 -25.65 -1.17 4.36
N ILE A 98 -24.44 -0.72 4.58
CA ILE A 98 -23.22 -1.53 4.70
C ILE A 98 -22.52 -1.20 6.01
N GLU A 99 -21.64 -2.09 6.45
CA GLU A 99 -20.83 -1.89 7.64
C GLU A 99 -19.43 -1.36 7.28
N LEU A 100 -18.96 -0.36 8.02
CA LEU A 100 -17.60 0.15 7.95
C LEU A 100 -16.87 -0.14 9.25
N PHE A 101 -15.63 -0.62 9.13
CA PHE A 101 -14.73 -0.77 10.26
C PHE A 101 -13.86 0.47 10.42
N VAL A 102 -13.82 1.00 11.64
CA VAL A 102 -13.00 2.15 12.02
C VAL A 102 -12.20 1.79 13.28
N LYS A 103 -10.91 2.11 13.29
CA LYS A 103 -10.07 2.01 14.47
C LYS A 103 -9.59 3.40 14.88
N ARG A 104 -9.65 3.69 16.17
CA ARG A 104 -9.18 4.93 16.78
C ARG A 104 -8.07 4.65 17.77
N ILE A 105 -7.01 5.41 17.71
CA ILE A 105 -5.97 5.47 18.72
C ILE A 105 -6.07 6.83 19.40
N ALA A 106 -6.58 6.81 20.62
CA ALA A 106 -6.83 8.04 21.35
C ALA A 106 -5.53 8.74 21.74
N GLY A 107 -5.47 10.04 21.47
CA GLY A 107 -4.36 10.89 21.90
C GLY A 107 -4.30 11.09 23.42
N SER A 108 -3.13 11.47 23.92
CA SER A 108 -2.90 11.80 25.32
C SER A 108 -3.14 13.29 25.58
N GLY A 109 -3.99 13.62 26.55
CA GLY A 109 -4.27 15.01 26.94
C GLY A 109 -5.49 15.62 26.23
N PRO A 110 -5.52 16.96 26.02
CA PRO A 110 -6.62 17.61 25.33
C PRO A 110 -6.72 17.13 23.88
N LYS A 111 -7.90 16.70 23.47
CA LYS A 111 -8.17 16.26 22.10
C LYS A 111 -8.33 17.46 21.17
N THR A 112 -7.21 17.94 20.65
CA THR A 112 -7.18 19.14 19.83
C THR A 112 -7.26 18.86 18.35
N ARG A 113 -6.94 17.62 17.91
CA ARG A 113 -6.93 17.25 16.48
C ARG A 113 -7.28 15.79 16.23
N GLN A 114 -7.81 15.54 15.06
CA GLN A 114 -7.99 14.22 14.46
C GLN A 114 -7.04 14.07 13.27
N VAL A 115 -6.43 12.89 13.12
CA VAL A 115 -5.63 12.52 11.95
C VAL A 115 -6.26 11.28 11.30
N TRP A 116 -6.78 11.41 10.10
CA TRP A 116 -7.41 10.33 9.33
C TRP A 116 -6.46 9.83 8.27
N LEU A 117 -6.20 8.53 8.24
CA LEU A 117 -5.28 7.88 7.31
C LEU A 117 -6.07 7.07 6.27
N LEU A 118 -5.93 7.44 5.01
CA LEU A 118 -6.59 6.81 3.86
C LEU A 118 -5.59 5.94 3.10
N SER A 119 -5.86 4.63 3.06
CA SER A 119 -4.98 3.65 2.43
C SER A 119 -5.04 3.69 0.89
N GLY A 120 -4.01 3.13 0.28
CA GLY A 120 -3.86 3.01 -1.16
C GLY A 120 -4.53 1.78 -1.77
N GLY A 121 -3.96 1.30 -2.84
CA GLY A 121 -4.46 0.23 -3.67
C GLY A 121 -4.89 0.78 -5.03
N PRO A 122 -6.20 0.89 -5.35
CA PRO A 122 -7.38 0.63 -4.52
C PRO A 122 -7.51 -0.82 -4.08
N GLY A 123 -8.33 -1.05 -3.04
CA GLY A 123 -8.61 -2.38 -2.54
C GLY A 123 -7.69 -2.88 -1.41
N GLN A 124 -6.95 -1.99 -0.74
CA GLN A 124 -6.18 -2.32 0.45
C GLN A 124 -6.86 -1.81 1.73
N SER A 125 -6.84 -2.62 2.79
CA SER A 125 -7.30 -2.20 4.12
C SER A 125 -6.34 -1.22 4.78
N SER A 126 -6.76 -0.65 5.90
CA SER A 126 -5.95 0.25 6.70
C SER A 126 -4.95 -0.46 7.63
N ALA A 127 -4.99 -1.79 7.73
CA ALA A 127 -4.15 -2.56 8.65
C ALA A 127 -2.63 -2.28 8.50
N PRO A 128 -2.06 -2.10 7.29
CA PRO A 128 -0.65 -1.75 7.15
C PRO A 128 -0.23 -0.47 7.86
N PHE A 129 -1.14 0.48 8.06
CA PHE A 129 -0.81 1.70 8.80
C PHE A 129 -0.58 1.47 10.30
N GLU A 130 -1.14 0.42 10.88
CA GLU A 130 -1.14 0.17 12.32
C GLU A 130 0.26 0.24 12.92
N ASP A 131 1.22 -0.44 12.32
CA ASP A 131 2.59 -0.49 12.79
C ASP A 131 3.53 0.50 12.08
N THR A 132 3.23 0.88 10.84
CA THR A 132 4.15 1.68 10.02
C THR A 132 3.97 3.18 10.15
N VAL A 133 2.74 3.64 10.33
CA VAL A 133 2.40 5.07 10.44
C VAL A 133 1.85 5.39 11.83
N VAL A 134 0.86 4.64 12.30
CA VAL A 134 0.13 4.95 13.53
C VAL A 134 1.03 4.87 14.76
N ARG A 135 1.78 3.76 14.91
CA ARG A 135 2.67 3.59 16.07
C ARG A 135 3.72 4.71 16.19
N PRO A 136 4.51 5.04 15.15
CA PRO A 136 5.47 6.13 15.25
C PRO A 136 4.81 7.52 15.26
N LEU A 137 3.70 7.76 14.58
CA LEU A 137 3.00 9.04 14.62
C LEU A 137 2.45 9.34 16.02
N ARG A 138 1.96 8.32 16.74
CA ARG A 138 1.51 8.47 18.13
C ARG A 138 2.62 8.99 19.05
N GLU A 139 3.87 8.63 18.78
CA GLU A 139 5.03 9.12 19.55
C GLU A 139 5.38 10.57 19.18
N LEU A 140 5.26 10.93 17.89
CA LEU A 140 5.61 12.25 17.37
C LEU A 140 4.50 13.29 17.57
N SER A 141 3.24 12.87 17.59
CA SER A 141 2.05 13.73 17.79
C SER A 141 1.11 13.13 18.85
N PRO A 142 1.53 13.08 20.12
CA PRO A 142 0.83 12.35 21.17
C PRO A 142 -0.54 12.95 21.54
N ALA A 143 -0.83 14.19 21.19
CA ALA A 143 -2.11 14.84 21.44
C ALA A 143 -3.16 14.58 20.35
N SER A 144 -2.80 13.90 19.27
CA SER A 144 -3.69 13.60 18.15
C SER A 144 -4.48 12.32 18.38
N ASP A 145 -5.79 12.36 18.15
CA ASP A 145 -6.58 11.16 17.93
C ASP A 145 -6.32 10.67 16.50
N ILE A 146 -5.78 9.47 16.34
CA ILE A 146 -5.47 8.90 15.01
C ILE A 146 -6.57 7.92 14.63
N TYR A 147 -7.10 8.07 13.43
CA TYR A 147 -8.14 7.22 12.88
C TYR A 147 -7.66 6.52 11.62
N ILE A 148 -7.94 5.23 11.54
CA ILE A 148 -7.81 4.44 10.33
C ILE A 148 -9.14 3.78 10.02
N LEU A 149 -9.46 3.71 8.75
CA LEU A 149 -10.72 3.15 8.28
C LEU A 149 -10.44 2.15 7.17
N ASP A 150 -11.08 1.00 7.19
CA ASP A 150 -11.10 0.12 6.04
C ASP A 150 -12.15 0.66 5.05
N HIS A 151 -11.67 0.95 3.82
CA HIS A 151 -12.53 1.43 2.73
C HIS A 151 -13.73 0.49 2.56
N ARG A 152 -14.92 1.03 2.16
CA ARG A 152 -16.03 0.16 1.75
C ARG A 152 -15.55 -0.86 0.72
N GLY A 153 -15.88 -2.10 0.89
CA GLY A 153 -15.51 -3.19 0.00
C GLY A 153 -14.23 -3.96 0.38
N VAL A 154 -13.51 -3.60 1.47
CA VAL A 154 -12.26 -4.27 1.83
C VAL A 154 -12.09 -4.48 3.33
N GLY A 155 -11.23 -5.41 3.69
CA GLY A 155 -10.78 -5.63 5.06
C GLY A 155 -11.90 -6.08 5.98
N ARG A 156 -12.06 -5.34 7.07
CA ARG A 156 -13.06 -5.58 8.14
C ARG A 156 -14.38 -4.83 7.89
N SER A 157 -14.43 -3.97 6.86
CA SER A 157 -15.69 -3.39 6.35
C SER A 157 -16.46 -4.41 5.52
N THR A 158 -17.72 -4.12 5.17
CA THR A 158 -18.49 -4.94 4.22
C THR A 158 -17.65 -5.17 2.96
N ARG A 159 -17.32 -6.45 2.71
CA ARG A 159 -16.37 -6.82 1.65
C ARG A 159 -17.04 -6.93 0.29
N LEU A 160 -16.44 -6.34 -0.72
CA LEU A 160 -16.67 -6.62 -2.12
C LEU A 160 -15.66 -7.68 -2.57
N GLY A 161 -16.10 -8.91 -2.81
CA GLY A 161 -15.19 -10.02 -3.09
C GLY A 161 -15.91 -11.25 -3.63
N CYS A 162 -15.13 -12.27 -3.95
CA CYS A 162 -15.59 -13.55 -4.48
C CYS A 162 -15.16 -14.70 -3.53
N PRO A 163 -16.00 -15.08 -2.57
CA PRO A 163 -15.64 -16.01 -1.48
C PRO A 163 -15.09 -17.36 -1.93
N ASP A 164 -15.48 -17.83 -3.13
CA ASP A 164 -15.00 -19.12 -3.68
C ASP A 164 -13.56 -19.05 -4.21
N HIS A 165 -13.02 -17.83 -4.41
CA HIS A 165 -11.71 -17.58 -5.03
C HIS A 165 -10.75 -16.80 -4.12
N GLU A 166 -11.30 -16.04 -3.19
CA GLU A 166 -10.55 -15.24 -2.22
C GLU A 166 -10.63 -15.90 -0.83
N VAL A 167 -9.57 -16.55 -0.39
CA VAL A 167 -9.46 -17.12 0.96
C VAL A 167 -8.22 -16.58 1.65
N PRO A 168 -8.15 -16.54 2.99
CA PRO A 168 -6.96 -16.09 3.70
C PRO A 168 -5.68 -16.73 3.16
N GLY A 169 -4.69 -15.90 2.82
CA GLY A 169 -3.45 -16.34 2.19
C GLY A 169 -3.53 -16.61 0.67
N VAL A 170 -4.72 -16.57 0.07
CA VAL A 170 -4.94 -16.70 -1.39
C VAL A 170 -6.02 -15.71 -1.81
N ASP A 171 -5.68 -14.44 -1.81
CA ASP A 171 -6.59 -13.33 -2.21
C ASP A 171 -6.56 -13.02 -3.71
N ALA A 172 -5.78 -13.77 -4.50
CA ALA A 172 -5.62 -13.54 -5.92
C ALA A 172 -6.54 -14.46 -6.75
N ILE A 173 -7.35 -13.81 -7.58
CA ILE A 173 -8.28 -14.46 -8.51
C ILE A 173 -7.55 -14.71 -9.84
N GLU A 174 -7.62 -15.96 -10.33
CA GLU A 174 -7.01 -16.33 -11.61
C GLU A 174 -7.85 -15.80 -12.80
N PRO A 175 -7.26 -15.46 -13.95
CA PRO A 175 -8.02 -14.95 -15.10
C PRO A 175 -9.17 -15.86 -15.56
N GLY A 176 -9.00 -17.16 -15.42
CA GLY A 176 -10.07 -18.12 -15.76
C GLY A 176 -11.23 -18.13 -14.75
N GLU A 177 -11.05 -17.54 -13.58
CA GLU A 177 -12.05 -17.49 -12.50
C GLU A 177 -12.88 -16.20 -12.54
N TRP A 178 -12.37 -15.14 -13.20
CA TRP A 178 -13.07 -13.87 -13.29
C TRP A 178 -14.49 -13.94 -13.80
N PRO A 179 -14.84 -14.73 -14.84
CA PRO A 179 -16.24 -14.81 -15.29
C PRO A 179 -17.19 -15.28 -14.18
N ALA A 180 -16.80 -16.31 -13.42
CA ALA A 180 -17.64 -16.81 -12.32
C ALA A 180 -17.71 -15.81 -11.15
N CYS A 181 -16.61 -15.11 -10.89
CA CYS A 181 -16.56 -14.05 -9.88
C CYS A 181 -17.47 -12.88 -10.29
N ILE A 182 -17.44 -12.42 -11.52
CA ILE A 182 -18.30 -11.35 -12.04
C ILE A 182 -19.77 -11.75 -11.93
N ASP A 183 -20.14 -12.98 -12.35
CA ASP A 183 -21.50 -13.50 -12.20
C ASP A 183 -21.96 -13.48 -10.73
N HIS A 184 -21.08 -13.82 -9.80
CA HIS A 184 -21.35 -13.76 -8.36
C HIS A 184 -21.59 -12.32 -7.88
N LEU A 185 -20.74 -11.37 -8.30
CA LEU A 185 -20.88 -9.96 -7.92
C LEU A 185 -22.19 -9.36 -8.42
N GLU A 186 -22.55 -9.62 -9.69
CA GLU A 186 -23.82 -9.15 -10.27
C GLU A 186 -25.03 -9.79 -9.57
N ALA A 187 -24.95 -11.07 -9.25
CA ALA A 187 -26.03 -11.76 -8.53
C ALA A 187 -26.20 -11.28 -7.08
N THR A 188 -25.10 -10.88 -6.42
CA THR A 188 -25.11 -10.45 -5.02
C THR A 188 -25.52 -9.00 -4.86
N TRP A 189 -25.01 -8.13 -5.70
CA TRP A 189 -25.12 -6.67 -5.54
C TRP A 189 -26.05 -6.01 -6.55
N GLY A 190 -26.26 -6.62 -7.73
CA GLY A 190 -27.06 -6.00 -8.80
C GLY A 190 -26.57 -4.58 -9.11
N ASP A 191 -27.51 -3.63 -9.18
CA ASP A 191 -27.20 -2.21 -9.43
C ASP A 191 -26.35 -1.59 -8.29
N GLY A 192 -26.45 -2.12 -7.06
CA GLY A 192 -25.69 -1.67 -5.89
C GLY A 192 -24.19 -1.97 -5.95
N LEU A 193 -23.73 -2.75 -6.93
CA LEU A 193 -22.31 -2.91 -7.19
C LEU A 193 -21.65 -1.56 -7.50
N ALA A 194 -22.35 -0.66 -8.17
CA ALA A 194 -21.86 0.68 -8.50
C ALA A 194 -21.61 1.57 -7.28
N ASP A 195 -22.15 1.24 -6.11
CA ASP A 195 -21.99 2.03 -4.88
C ASP A 195 -20.63 1.81 -4.18
N PHE A 196 -19.85 0.82 -4.64
CA PHE A 196 -18.49 0.59 -4.18
C PHE A 196 -17.47 1.42 -5.00
N ASN A 197 -17.64 2.74 -4.99
CA ASN A 197 -16.85 3.70 -5.74
C ASN A 197 -16.15 4.72 -4.84
N THR A 198 -15.24 5.52 -5.41
CA THR A 198 -14.44 6.51 -4.66
C THR A 198 -15.30 7.63 -4.07
N THR A 199 -16.37 8.04 -4.75
CA THR A 199 -17.27 9.12 -4.28
C THR A 199 -18.05 8.70 -3.05
N GLN A 200 -18.63 7.51 -3.04
CA GLN A 200 -19.31 6.97 -1.88
C GLN A 200 -18.34 6.76 -0.70
N ALA A 201 -17.12 6.28 -0.97
CA ALA A 201 -16.08 6.15 0.06
C ALA A 201 -15.61 7.50 0.62
N ALA A 202 -15.59 8.56 -0.18
CA ALA A 202 -15.26 9.89 0.30
C ALA A 202 -16.37 10.49 1.16
N ARG A 203 -17.63 10.15 0.88
CA ARG A 203 -18.78 10.50 1.74
C ARG A 203 -18.71 9.76 3.09
N ASP A 204 -18.25 8.51 3.12
CA ASP A 204 -17.99 7.77 4.37
C ASP A 204 -17.00 8.54 5.25
N VAL A 205 -15.88 8.99 4.70
CA VAL A 205 -14.88 9.77 5.42
C VAL A 205 -15.48 11.04 5.99
N GLY A 206 -16.22 11.80 5.17
CA GLY A 206 -16.87 13.04 5.60
C GLY A 206 -17.87 12.83 6.73
N ALA A 207 -18.68 11.79 6.66
CA ALA A 207 -19.66 11.43 7.69
C ALA A 207 -18.95 10.98 9.00
N LEU A 208 -17.98 10.10 8.91
CA LEU A 208 -17.22 9.62 10.08
C LEU A 208 -16.51 10.76 10.81
N ILE A 209 -15.89 11.68 10.06
CA ILE A 209 -15.28 12.89 10.64
C ILE A 209 -16.36 13.73 11.36
N ALA A 210 -17.50 13.97 10.72
CA ALA A 210 -18.58 14.74 11.32
C ALA A 210 -19.12 14.10 12.61
N TRP A 211 -19.23 12.78 12.66
CA TRP A 211 -19.75 12.03 13.83
C TRP A 211 -18.75 11.92 14.98
N THR A 212 -17.46 12.02 14.70
CA THR A 212 -16.40 11.82 15.72
C THR A 212 -15.74 13.12 16.16
N ARG A 213 -15.90 14.20 15.40
CA ARG A 213 -15.24 15.47 15.65
C ARG A 213 -15.82 16.17 16.88
N ALA A 214 -14.95 16.45 17.85
CA ALA A 214 -15.31 17.35 18.95
C ALA A 214 -15.37 18.83 18.48
N PRO A 215 -16.12 19.70 19.16
CA PRO A 215 -16.08 21.13 18.89
C PRO A 215 -14.65 21.67 18.93
N ASP A 216 -14.30 22.51 17.97
CA ASP A 216 -12.97 23.17 17.85
C ASP A 216 -11.79 22.21 17.65
N GLN A 217 -12.03 20.96 17.28
CA GLN A 217 -10.99 19.99 16.96
C GLN A 217 -10.55 20.15 15.49
N ASP A 218 -9.23 20.28 15.27
CA ASP A 218 -8.66 20.27 13.94
C ASP A 218 -8.79 18.91 13.27
N VAL A 219 -8.91 18.90 11.95
CA VAL A 219 -9.02 17.67 11.12
C VAL A 219 -7.90 17.64 10.11
N HIS A 220 -7.04 16.63 10.20
CA HIS A 220 -5.97 16.36 9.26
C HIS A 220 -6.26 15.06 8.51
N VAL A 221 -6.18 15.09 7.18
CA VAL A 221 -6.37 13.91 6.34
C VAL A 221 -5.08 13.59 5.60
N TYR A 222 -4.63 12.36 5.71
CA TYR A 222 -3.50 11.81 4.97
C TYR A 222 -4.00 10.76 3.98
N GLY A 223 -3.53 10.82 2.74
CA GLY A 223 -3.78 9.80 1.74
C GLY A 223 -2.52 9.45 0.99
N VAL A 224 -2.26 8.15 0.81
CA VAL A 224 -1.11 7.64 0.06
C VAL A 224 -1.55 6.87 -1.18
N SER A 225 -0.85 7.06 -2.33
CA SER A 225 -1.16 6.32 -3.55
C SER A 225 -2.61 6.57 -4.00
N TYR A 226 -3.41 5.54 -4.26
CA TYR A 226 -4.86 5.70 -4.45
C TYR A 226 -5.51 6.48 -3.29
N GLY A 227 -5.04 6.34 -2.06
CA GLY A 227 -5.53 7.15 -0.93
C GLY A 227 -5.35 8.65 -1.13
N SER A 228 -4.37 9.10 -1.91
CA SER A 228 -4.21 10.50 -2.30
C SER A 228 -5.29 10.95 -3.30
N TYR A 229 -5.74 10.06 -4.19
CA TYR A 229 -6.90 10.28 -5.07
C TYR A 229 -8.20 10.30 -4.28
N TRP A 230 -8.38 9.37 -3.34
CA TRP A 230 -9.50 9.33 -2.41
C TRP A 230 -9.59 10.59 -1.55
N ALA A 231 -8.46 11.07 -1.02
CA ALA A 231 -8.39 12.34 -0.29
C ALA A 231 -8.77 13.54 -1.16
N GLN A 232 -8.41 13.56 -2.45
CA GLN A 232 -8.82 14.61 -3.38
C GLN A 232 -10.34 14.57 -3.61
N ARG A 233 -10.95 13.39 -3.74
CA ARG A 233 -12.40 13.24 -3.83
C ARG A 233 -13.10 13.72 -2.54
N TYR A 234 -12.54 13.41 -1.37
CA TYR A 234 -13.02 13.93 -0.10
C TYR A 234 -12.96 15.47 -0.06
N MET A 235 -11.87 16.08 -0.52
CA MET A 235 -11.76 17.54 -0.59
C MET A 235 -12.75 18.19 -1.57
N GLN A 236 -13.15 17.51 -2.64
CA GLN A 236 -14.20 17.98 -3.55
C GLN A 236 -15.56 18.03 -2.88
N LEU A 237 -15.89 17.02 -2.08
CA LEU A 237 -17.19 16.89 -1.43
C LEU A 237 -17.30 17.71 -0.13
N PHE A 238 -16.20 17.83 0.62
CA PHE A 238 -16.16 18.47 1.94
C PHE A 238 -15.04 19.53 2.05
N PRO A 239 -15.03 20.57 1.19
CA PRO A 239 -13.91 21.52 1.12
C PRO A 239 -13.69 22.36 2.39
N GLU A 240 -14.69 22.45 3.29
CA GLU A 240 -14.64 23.24 4.53
C GLU A 240 -14.37 22.36 5.77
N GLN A 241 -14.26 21.03 5.62
CA GLN A 241 -14.16 20.14 6.77
C GLN A 241 -12.70 19.96 7.25
N PRO A 242 -11.68 19.76 6.37
CA PRO A 242 -10.31 19.58 6.82
C PRO A 242 -9.63 20.89 7.20
N THR A 243 -8.80 20.84 8.24
CA THR A 243 -7.86 21.91 8.61
C THR A 243 -6.62 21.84 7.73
N SER A 244 -6.14 20.64 7.40
CA SER A 244 -5.06 20.40 6.44
C SER A 244 -5.13 19.01 5.82
N VAL A 245 -4.42 18.84 4.70
CA VAL A 245 -4.35 17.54 3.99
C VAL A 245 -2.90 17.24 3.60
N THR A 246 -2.49 15.98 3.76
CA THR A 246 -1.23 15.47 3.24
C THR A 246 -1.50 14.44 2.14
N LEU A 247 -0.89 14.64 0.97
CA LEU A 247 -0.91 13.71 -0.15
C LEU A 247 0.50 13.12 -0.32
N ASP A 248 0.60 11.81 -0.23
CA ASP A 248 1.85 11.06 -0.36
C ASP A 248 1.78 10.19 -1.62
N SER A 249 2.80 10.27 -2.48
CA SER A 249 2.83 9.47 -3.70
C SER A 249 1.58 9.72 -4.55
N LEU A 250 1.55 10.90 -5.16
CA LEU A 250 0.35 11.53 -5.72
C LEU A 250 -0.27 10.75 -6.87
N CYS A 251 -1.57 10.56 -6.80
CA CYS A 251 -2.38 9.88 -7.80
C CYS A 251 -3.58 10.73 -8.22
N GLN A 252 -3.95 10.68 -9.50
CA GLN A 252 -5.16 11.28 -10.06
C GLN A 252 -5.66 10.44 -11.23
N ALA A 253 -6.96 10.42 -11.45
CA ALA A 253 -7.55 9.75 -12.62
C ALA A 253 -6.97 10.29 -13.93
N GLY A 254 -6.65 9.40 -14.85
CA GLY A 254 -5.98 9.74 -16.11
C GLY A 254 -4.45 9.76 -16.04
N LEU A 255 -3.86 9.88 -14.84
CA LEU A 255 -2.41 9.73 -14.60
C LEU A 255 -2.07 8.37 -14.03
N CYS A 256 -2.64 8.01 -12.87
CA CYS A 256 -2.51 6.67 -12.28
C CYS A 256 -3.41 5.66 -13.01
N SER A 257 -3.26 5.58 -14.32
CA SER A 257 -4.05 4.65 -15.13
C SER A 257 -3.48 3.26 -15.07
N LEU A 258 -4.35 2.27 -14.89
CA LEU A 258 -3.95 0.88 -14.83
C LEU A 258 -3.23 0.42 -16.11
N ASP A 259 -3.74 0.81 -17.26
CA ASP A 259 -3.17 0.51 -18.58
C ASP A 259 -1.81 1.19 -18.83
N GLN A 260 -1.47 2.24 -18.07
CA GLN A 260 -0.19 2.95 -18.17
C GLN A 260 0.80 2.56 -17.08
N PHE A 261 0.39 1.73 -16.12
CA PHE A 261 1.20 1.42 -14.96
C PHE A 261 2.55 0.80 -15.34
N ASP A 262 2.56 -0.31 -16.04
CA ASP A 262 3.78 -1.00 -16.45
C ASP A 262 4.68 -0.16 -17.39
N PRO A 263 4.17 0.60 -18.37
CA PRO A 263 4.96 1.58 -19.09
C PRO A 263 5.69 2.58 -18.18
N TRP A 264 5.06 3.02 -17.07
CA TRP A 264 5.70 3.90 -16.10
C TRP A 264 6.74 3.18 -15.23
N VAL A 265 6.47 1.94 -14.82
CA VAL A 265 7.46 1.10 -14.13
C VAL A 265 8.73 0.94 -14.98
N ASP A 266 8.59 0.69 -16.29
CA ASP A 266 9.75 0.60 -17.20
C ASP A 266 10.52 1.93 -17.29
N ARG A 267 9.83 3.06 -17.37
CA ARG A 267 10.49 4.38 -17.39
C ARG A 267 11.30 4.63 -16.12
N VAL A 268 10.72 4.37 -14.95
CA VAL A 268 11.42 4.56 -13.68
C VAL A 268 12.56 3.56 -13.52
N GLY A 269 12.37 2.31 -13.95
CA GLY A 269 13.44 1.31 -13.98
C GLY A 269 14.61 1.72 -14.87
N ARG A 270 14.35 2.34 -16.02
CA ARG A 270 15.40 2.91 -16.88
C ARG A 270 16.13 4.07 -16.21
N LYS A 271 15.41 4.96 -15.46
CA LYS A 271 16.05 6.02 -14.65
C LYS A 271 16.93 5.42 -13.56
N PHE A 272 16.47 4.36 -12.89
CA PHE A 272 17.25 3.64 -11.90
C PHE A 272 18.54 3.05 -12.49
N MET A 273 18.48 2.43 -13.67
CA MET A 273 19.67 1.94 -14.37
C MET A 273 20.59 3.07 -14.88
N GLN A 274 20.04 4.27 -15.16
CA GLN A 274 20.86 5.45 -15.43
C GLN A 274 21.59 5.95 -14.16
N ALA A 275 20.95 5.86 -12.98
CA ALA A 275 21.65 6.13 -11.72
C ALA A 275 22.80 5.13 -11.49
N CYS A 276 22.62 3.84 -11.83
CA CYS A 276 23.72 2.86 -11.84
C CYS A 276 24.85 3.26 -12.79
N ALA A 277 24.53 3.80 -13.97
CA ALA A 277 25.57 4.28 -14.91
C ALA A 277 26.37 5.47 -14.36
N ALA A 278 25.79 6.25 -13.46
CA ALA A 278 26.44 7.40 -12.82
C ALA A 278 27.24 7.01 -11.55
N ASP A 279 27.04 5.81 -11.03
CA ASP A 279 27.73 5.27 -9.87
C ASP A 279 29.00 4.53 -10.30
N ASP A 280 30.14 4.88 -9.73
CA ASP A 280 31.46 4.33 -10.12
C ASP A 280 31.56 2.82 -9.91
N PHE A 281 30.92 2.28 -8.85
CA PHE A 281 30.93 0.84 -8.57
C PHE A 281 30.05 0.09 -9.56
N CYS A 282 28.80 0.51 -9.74
CA CYS A 282 27.84 -0.14 -10.61
C CYS A 282 28.30 -0.07 -12.09
N ALA A 283 28.75 1.10 -12.55
CA ALA A 283 29.33 1.27 -13.88
C ALA A 283 30.61 0.45 -14.08
N GLY A 284 31.41 0.28 -13.02
CA GLY A 284 32.58 -0.58 -13.04
C GLY A 284 32.26 -2.06 -13.27
N LYS A 285 31.09 -2.52 -12.83
CA LYS A 285 30.60 -3.90 -12.98
C LYS A 285 29.89 -4.13 -14.34
N LEU A 286 28.98 -3.25 -14.73
CA LEU A 286 28.13 -3.41 -15.92
C LEU A 286 28.67 -2.70 -17.18
N GLY A 287 29.72 -1.90 -17.04
CA GLY A 287 30.21 -1.02 -18.09
C GLY A 287 29.44 0.32 -18.11
N GLY A 288 29.79 1.18 -19.05
CA GLY A 288 29.23 2.54 -19.14
C GLY A 288 27.77 2.60 -19.63
N ASP A 289 27.17 1.47 -19.99
CA ASP A 289 25.77 1.37 -20.41
C ASP A 289 25.07 0.16 -19.74
N PRO A 290 24.63 0.31 -18.49
CA PRO A 290 23.90 -0.74 -17.77
C PRO A 290 22.60 -1.18 -18.42
N LEU A 291 21.93 -0.28 -19.18
CA LEU A 291 20.72 -0.62 -19.94
C LEU A 291 21.05 -1.57 -21.11
N ALA A 292 22.15 -1.35 -21.81
CA ALA A 292 22.62 -2.28 -22.85
C ALA A 292 22.99 -3.64 -22.23
N ALA A 293 23.62 -3.67 -21.05
CA ALA A 293 23.91 -4.90 -20.33
C ALA A 293 22.63 -5.66 -19.92
N MET A 294 21.59 -4.94 -19.50
CA MET A 294 20.27 -5.50 -19.19
C MET A 294 19.60 -6.07 -20.46
N GLY A 295 19.64 -5.34 -21.58
CA GLY A 295 19.14 -5.84 -22.87
C GLY A 295 19.86 -7.15 -23.28
N ALA A 296 21.17 -7.18 -23.20
CA ALA A 296 21.97 -8.38 -23.51
C ALA A 296 21.62 -9.57 -22.61
N PHE A 297 21.37 -9.33 -21.31
CA PHE A 297 20.90 -10.38 -20.39
C PHE A 297 19.54 -10.94 -20.81
N LEU A 298 18.58 -10.07 -21.10
CA LEU A 298 17.23 -10.48 -21.52
C LEU A 298 17.25 -11.23 -22.87
N ASP A 299 18.02 -10.75 -23.84
CA ASP A 299 18.20 -11.41 -25.13
C ASP A 299 18.89 -12.77 -24.95
N GLY A 300 19.90 -12.83 -24.07
CA GLY A 300 20.58 -14.07 -23.72
C GLY A 300 19.67 -15.14 -23.09
N LEU A 301 18.62 -14.74 -22.36
CA LEU A 301 17.60 -15.68 -21.85
C LEU A 301 16.81 -16.33 -22.99
N ASP A 302 16.43 -15.55 -24.02
CA ASP A 302 15.69 -16.07 -25.18
C ASP A 302 16.56 -16.98 -26.07
N GLU A 303 17.84 -16.66 -26.18
CA GLU A 303 18.82 -17.42 -26.95
C GLU A 303 19.35 -18.67 -26.21
N GLY A 304 19.06 -18.79 -24.90
CA GLY A 304 19.61 -19.85 -24.05
C GLY A 304 21.13 -19.74 -23.82
N ALA A 305 21.67 -18.50 -23.86
CA ALA A 305 23.10 -18.23 -23.73
C ALA A 305 23.69 -18.74 -22.41
N CYS A 306 22.90 -18.76 -21.34
CA CYS A 306 23.25 -19.36 -20.05
C CYS A 306 22.44 -20.65 -19.84
N GLY A 307 23.02 -21.81 -20.15
CA GLY A 307 22.34 -23.10 -20.06
C GLY A 307 21.76 -23.41 -18.69
N GLY A 308 22.45 -23.02 -17.60
CA GLY A 308 21.96 -23.22 -16.23
C GLY A 308 20.70 -22.42 -15.91
N LEU A 309 20.54 -21.21 -16.45
CA LEU A 309 19.31 -20.42 -16.29
C LEU A 309 18.16 -20.99 -17.12
N ALA A 310 18.45 -21.49 -18.33
CA ALA A 310 17.48 -22.16 -19.18
C ALA A 310 16.99 -23.47 -18.53
N GLU A 311 17.88 -24.27 -17.93
CA GLU A 311 17.53 -25.49 -17.19
C GLU A 311 16.70 -25.17 -15.93
N ALA A 312 16.95 -24.04 -15.27
CA ALA A 312 16.15 -23.54 -14.16
C ALA A 312 14.77 -23.01 -14.58
N GLY A 313 14.53 -22.84 -15.89
CA GLY A 313 13.29 -22.32 -16.44
C GLY A 313 13.12 -20.82 -16.28
N ILE A 314 14.22 -20.07 -16.13
CA ILE A 314 14.17 -18.61 -16.06
C ILE A 314 13.95 -18.06 -17.47
N THR A 315 12.86 -17.32 -17.62
CA THR A 315 12.47 -16.71 -18.90
C THR A 315 12.64 -15.20 -18.85
N ARG A 316 12.70 -14.57 -20.05
CA ARG A 316 12.68 -13.10 -20.21
C ARG A 316 11.52 -12.47 -19.44
N THR A 317 10.31 -13.02 -19.56
CA THR A 317 9.11 -12.52 -18.87
C THR A 317 9.29 -12.56 -17.35
N MET A 318 9.78 -13.68 -16.82
CA MET A 318 10.04 -13.80 -15.37
C MET A 318 11.08 -12.78 -14.88
N ALA A 319 12.16 -12.56 -15.64
CA ALA A 319 13.17 -11.58 -15.30
C ALA A 319 12.60 -10.15 -15.28
N LYS A 320 11.81 -9.76 -16.31
CA LYS A 320 11.17 -8.44 -16.37
C LYS A 320 10.22 -8.21 -15.20
N GLN A 321 9.44 -9.23 -14.82
CA GLN A 321 8.52 -9.16 -13.68
C GLN A 321 9.24 -9.06 -12.34
N LEU A 322 10.31 -9.83 -12.17
CA LEU A 322 11.17 -9.74 -11.00
C LEU A 322 11.78 -8.34 -10.86
N PHE A 323 12.30 -7.78 -11.95
CA PHE A 323 12.87 -6.44 -11.94
C PHE A 323 11.84 -5.35 -11.65
N GLY A 324 10.63 -5.46 -12.21
CA GLY A 324 9.53 -4.55 -11.89
C GLY A 324 9.17 -4.56 -10.41
N ALA A 325 9.08 -5.74 -9.80
CA ALA A 325 8.78 -5.89 -8.38
C ALA A 325 9.95 -5.44 -7.47
N PHE A 326 11.20 -5.79 -7.84
CA PHE A 326 12.37 -5.38 -7.06
C PHE A 326 12.56 -3.86 -7.05
N LEU A 327 12.15 -3.18 -8.12
CA LEU A 327 12.24 -1.73 -8.23
C LEU A 327 11.41 -1.00 -7.17
N ALA A 328 10.30 -1.58 -6.73
CA ALA A 328 9.37 -0.97 -5.80
C ALA A 328 9.88 -0.90 -4.35
N ALA A 329 10.87 -1.72 -3.97
CA ALA A 329 11.38 -1.79 -2.61
C ALA A 329 12.85 -1.34 -2.50
N LEU A 330 13.17 -0.60 -1.43
CA LEU A 330 14.53 -0.07 -1.18
C LEU A 330 15.57 -1.18 -1.09
N GLU A 331 15.21 -2.29 -0.45
CA GLU A 331 16.10 -3.39 -0.12
C GLU A 331 16.43 -4.25 -1.33
N THR A 332 15.50 -4.39 -2.26
CA THR A 332 15.62 -5.30 -3.41
C THR A 332 16.09 -4.64 -4.70
N ARG A 333 15.79 -3.34 -4.88
CA ARG A 333 16.17 -2.65 -6.12
C ARG A 333 17.68 -2.64 -6.41
N PRO A 334 18.62 -2.59 -5.41
CA PRO A 334 20.05 -2.72 -5.68
C PRO A 334 20.47 -4.09 -6.23
N LEU A 335 19.63 -5.13 -6.02
CA LEU A 335 19.92 -6.47 -6.55
C LEU A 335 19.68 -6.57 -8.06
N ILE A 336 18.91 -5.66 -8.67
CA ILE A 336 18.60 -5.69 -10.11
C ILE A 336 19.87 -5.67 -10.95
N PRO A 337 20.74 -4.65 -10.84
CA PRO A 337 21.97 -4.61 -11.63
C PRO A 337 22.93 -5.76 -11.29
N ALA A 338 22.96 -6.24 -10.04
CA ALA A 338 23.76 -7.39 -9.64
C ALA A 338 23.29 -8.69 -10.34
N LEU A 339 21.98 -8.92 -10.45
CA LEU A 339 21.40 -10.05 -11.17
C LEU A 339 21.69 -9.96 -12.68
N VAL A 340 21.62 -8.77 -13.27
CA VAL A 340 22.01 -8.54 -14.68
C VAL A 340 23.49 -8.87 -14.90
N TYR A 341 24.38 -8.44 -14.01
CA TYR A 341 25.80 -8.76 -14.07
C TYR A 341 26.07 -10.26 -14.01
N ARG A 342 25.49 -10.93 -13.02
CA ARG A 342 25.62 -12.38 -12.83
C ARG A 342 25.04 -13.18 -13.99
N GLY A 343 23.87 -12.79 -14.47
CA GLY A 343 23.21 -13.46 -15.60
C GLY A 343 24.03 -13.38 -16.89
N ASN A 344 24.67 -12.23 -17.15
CA ASN A 344 25.58 -12.07 -18.29
C ASN A 344 26.91 -12.83 -18.11
N ARG A 345 27.43 -12.93 -16.88
CA ARG A 345 28.65 -13.68 -16.57
C ARG A 345 28.46 -15.20 -16.66
N CYS A 346 27.33 -15.69 -16.16
CA CYS A 346 26.87 -17.08 -16.22
C CYS A 346 27.88 -18.11 -15.67
N GLU A 347 28.57 -17.81 -14.59
CA GLU A 347 29.44 -18.77 -13.88
C GLU A 347 28.59 -19.70 -12.97
N ALA A 348 29.18 -20.78 -12.47
CA ALA A 348 28.46 -21.74 -11.63
C ALA A 348 27.89 -21.11 -10.35
N GLY A 349 28.59 -20.14 -9.75
CA GLY A 349 28.10 -19.37 -8.60
C GLY A 349 26.91 -18.48 -8.97
N ASP A 350 26.91 -17.90 -10.17
CA ASP A 350 25.81 -17.06 -10.66
C ASP A 350 24.54 -17.88 -10.85
N VAL A 351 24.66 -19.03 -11.48
CA VAL A 351 23.52 -19.97 -11.66
C VAL A 351 22.96 -20.40 -10.30
N ALA A 352 23.82 -20.65 -9.31
CA ALA A 352 23.39 -21.01 -7.96
C ALA A 352 22.58 -19.88 -7.28
N VAL A 353 22.94 -18.61 -7.49
CA VAL A 353 22.19 -17.44 -7.00
C VAL A 353 20.77 -17.42 -7.56
N PHE A 354 20.60 -17.61 -8.87
CA PHE A 354 19.27 -17.66 -9.48
C PHE A 354 18.45 -18.87 -9.01
N HIS A 355 19.09 -20.03 -8.78
CA HIS A 355 18.41 -21.20 -8.20
C HIS A 355 17.93 -20.91 -6.78
N ASN A 356 18.75 -20.24 -5.95
CA ASN A 356 18.38 -19.87 -4.60
C ASN A 356 17.21 -18.87 -4.61
N LEU A 357 17.30 -17.83 -5.43
CA LEU A 357 16.24 -16.85 -5.61
C LEU A 357 14.91 -17.52 -6.02
N LEU A 358 14.94 -18.40 -7.01
CA LEU A 358 13.76 -19.17 -7.40
C LEU A 358 13.23 -20.05 -6.26
N ALA A 359 14.12 -20.69 -5.49
CA ALA A 359 13.70 -21.52 -4.36
C ALA A 359 12.98 -20.68 -3.30
N VAL A 360 13.50 -19.48 -2.99
CA VAL A 360 12.86 -18.52 -2.08
C VAL A 360 11.50 -18.08 -2.61
N LEU A 361 11.46 -17.65 -3.89
CA LEU A 361 10.22 -17.15 -4.52
C LEU A 361 9.16 -18.24 -4.74
N THR A 362 9.56 -19.51 -4.74
CA THR A 362 8.64 -20.65 -4.93
C THR A 362 8.40 -21.46 -3.66
N ALA A 363 9.04 -21.11 -2.53
CA ALA A 363 8.76 -21.74 -1.24
C ALA A 363 7.27 -21.58 -0.90
N ALA A 364 6.67 -22.61 -0.32
CA ALA A 364 5.29 -22.51 0.15
C ALA A 364 5.17 -21.39 1.20
N PRO A 365 4.10 -20.57 1.16
CA PRO A 365 3.87 -19.63 2.24
C PRO A 365 3.73 -20.39 3.54
N ASP A 366 4.26 -19.81 4.63
CA ASP A 366 4.01 -20.32 5.98
C ASP A 366 2.58 -19.92 6.37
N LEU A 367 1.61 -20.75 5.99
CA LEU A 367 0.20 -20.53 6.27
C LEU A 367 -0.11 -20.61 7.77
N ASP A 368 0.79 -21.21 8.57
CA ASP A 368 0.64 -21.26 10.03
C ASP A 368 0.92 -19.90 10.69
N SER A 369 1.58 -18.99 9.99
CA SER A 369 1.87 -17.61 10.47
C SER A 369 0.83 -16.57 10.01
N ALA A 370 -0.01 -16.90 9.03
CA ALA A 370 -1.07 -15.99 8.57
C ALA A 370 -2.29 -16.13 9.50
N PRO A 371 -2.88 -15.02 9.98
CA PRO A 371 -4.13 -15.09 10.72
C PRO A 371 -5.21 -15.65 9.81
N PRO A 372 -5.97 -16.65 10.29
CA PRO A 372 -6.85 -17.44 9.43
C PRO A 372 -8.08 -16.69 8.90
N ASP A 373 -8.42 -15.52 9.46
CA ASP A 373 -9.78 -15.00 9.34
C ASP A 373 -9.94 -13.63 8.67
N VAL A 374 -8.85 -12.93 8.28
CA VAL A 374 -8.96 -11.57 7.73
C VAL A 374 -8.31 -11.46 6.35
N LEU A 375 -9.11 -11.16 5.33
CA LEU A 375 -8.64 -10.73 4.02
C LEU A 375 -8.38 -9.22 4.06
N LEU A 376 -7.11 -8.83 4.11
CA LEU A 376 -6.69 -7.42 4.24
C LEU A 376 -6.66 -6.66 2.91
N SER A 377 -6.82 -7.36 1.78
CA SER A 377 -6.94 -6.77 0.45
C SER A 377 -8.15 -7.36 -0.29
N SER A 378 -8.70 -6.60 -1.24
CA SER A 378 -9.72 -7.07 -2.17
C SER A 378 -9.28 -6.75 -3.60
N GLN A 379 -8.92 -7.77 -4.34
CA GLN A 379 -8.61 -7.64 -5.75
C GLN A 379 -9.86 -7.22 -6.55
N VAL A 380 -11.04 -7.62 -6.10
CA VAL A 380 -12.32 -7.24 -6.71
C VAL A 380 -12.56 -5.75 -6.59
N LEU A 381 -12.46 -5.17 -5.38
CA LEU A 381 -12.61 -3.73 -5.18
C LEU A 381 -11.54 -2.94 -5.95
N GLY A 382 -10.30 -3.43 -5.91
CA GLY A 382 -9.19 -2.84 -6.65
C GLY A 382 -9.49 -2.74 -8.14
N ASN A 383 -9.91 -3.84 -8.76
CA ASN A 383 -10.31 -3.88 -10.17
C ASN A 383 -11.54 -3.00 -10.44
N HIS A 384 -12.53 -3.03 -9.54
CA HIS A 384 -13.77 -2.32 -9.73
C HIS A 384 -13.56 -0.79 -9.84
N ILE A 385 -12.76 -0.23 -8.94
CA ILE A 385 -12.40 1.19 -8.96
C ILE A 385 -11.43 1.49 -10.11
N ALA A 386 -10.34 0.73 -10.24
CA ALA A 386 -9.30 1.00 -11.21
C ALA A 386 -9.84 0.94 -12.64
N ILE A 387 -10.61 -0.08 -12.98
CA ILE A 387 -11.18 -0.26 -14.32
C ILE A 387 -12.26 0.78 -14.61
N SER A 388 -13.07 1.19 -13.62
CA SER A 388 -14.16 2.14 -13.83
C SER A 388 -13.68 3.59 -13.85
N GLU A 389 -12.78 3.99 -12.91
CA GLU A 389 -12.37 5.39 -12.75
C GLU A 389 -10.96 5.70 -13.28
N MET A 390 -10.00 4.75 -13.15
CA MET A 390 -8.58 5.04 -13.30
C MET A 390 -7.98 4.55 -14.62
N MET A 391 -8.71 3.80 -15.45
CA MET A 391 -8.25 3.49 -16.81
C MET A 391 -8.23 4.72 -17.69
N SER A 392 -7.34 4.77 -18.68
CA SER A 392 -7.34 5.81 -19.70
C SER A 392 -8.71 5.92 -20.37
N LEU A 393 -9.12 7.15 -20.71
CA LEU A 393 -10.38 7.38 -21.44
C LEU A 393 -10.38 6.69 -22.80
N GLU A 394 -9.22 6.68 -23.45
CA GLU A 394 -8.98 6.01 -24.72
C GLU A 394 -7.84 5.01 -24.51
N LEU A 395 -8.18 3.73 -24.40
CA LEU A 395 -7.17 2.68 -24.31
C LEU A 395 -6.38 2.57 -25.60
N PRO A 396 -5.04 2.40 -25.53
CA PRO A 396 -4.26 2.03 -26.70
C PRO A 396 -4.79 0.71 -27.31
N PRO A 397 -4.68 0.52 -28.63
CA PRO A 397 -5.00 -0.78 -29.21
C PRO A 397 -4.17 -1.88 -28.56
N LEU A 398 -4.77 -3.05 -28.30
CA LEU A 398 -4.09 -4.20 -27.67
C LEU A 398 -2.75 -4.54 -28.33
N ALA A 399 -2.68 -4.48 -29.67
CA ALA A 399 -1.43 -4.74 -30.40
C ALA A 399 -0.31 -3.76 -30.02
N GLN A 400 -0.62 -2.48 -29.81
CA GLN A 400 0.34 -1.47 -29.37
C GLN A 400 0.76 -1.72 -27.91
N ALA A 401 -0.17 -2.05 -27.03
CA ALA A 401 0.14 -2.35 -25.64
C ALA A 401 1.05 -3.59 -25.50
N LEU A 402 0.80 -4.63 -26.31
CA LEU A 402 1.67 -5.83 -26.39
C LEU A 402 3.06 -5.49 -26.94
N GLU A 403 3.17 -4.61 -27.93
CA GLU A 403 4.48 -4.14 -28.43
C GLU A 403 5.23 -3.37 -27.35
N THR A 404 4.56 -2.52 -26.59
CA THR A 404 5.16 -1.79 -25.45
C THR A 404 5.66 -2.77 -24.39
N GLN A 405 4.87 -3.79 -24.05
CA GLN A 405 5.27 -4.86 -23.13
C GLN A 405 6.52 -5.59 -23.61
N GLU A 406 6.61 -5.92 -24.88
CA GLU A 406 7.77 -6.61 -25.45
C GLU A 406 9.04 -5.77 -25.34
N GLN A 407 8.96 -4.47 -25.59
CA GLN A 407 10.09 -3.53 -25.58
C GLN A 407 10.53 -3.12 -24.16
N ALA A 408 9.72 -3.33 -23.14
CA ALA A 408 10.04 -2.98 -21.76
C ALA A 408 11.10 -3.92 -21.15
N TYR A 409 11.87 -3.39 -20.22
CA TYR A 409 12.85 -4.13 -19.39
C TYR A 409 12.29 -4.42 -17.99
N PHE A 410 11.40 -3.56 -17.51
CA PHE A 410 10.71 -3.67 -16.23
C PHE A 410 9.22 -3.78 -16.51
N TRP A 411 8.64 -4.88 -16.14
CA TRP A 411 7.24 -5.09 -16.41
C TRP A 411 6.65 -6.07 -15.43
N GLY A 412 5.50 -5.78 -14.98
CA GLY A 412 4.88 -6.63 -14.00
C GLY A 412 3.66 -7.40 -14.52
N GLY A 413 2.84 -6.89 -15.49
CA GLY A 413 1.53 -7.37 -15.89
C GLY A 413 1.45 -8.47 -16.94
N ASP A 414 0.22 -8.76 -17.31
CA ASP A 414 -0.16 -9.53 -18.50
C ASP A 414 -1.21 -8.71 -19.26
N VAL A 415 -0.75 -7.90 -20.20
CA VAL A 415 -1.57 -6.99 -21.00
C VAL A 415 -2.78 -7.69 -21.61
N ALA A 416 -2.61 -8.90 -22.12
CA ALA A 416 -3.72 -9.62 -22.76
C ALA A 416 -4.83 -9.95 -21.76
N SER A 417 -4.47 -10.40 -20.56
CA SER A 417 -5.43 -10.69 -19.48
C SER A 417 -6.09 -9.44 -18.93
N GLU A 418 -5.34 -8.34 -18.83
CA GLU A 418 -5.87 -7.04 -18.37
C GLU A 418 -6.90 -6.48 -19.34
N TYR A 419 -6.62 -6.51 -20.63
CA TYR A 419 -7.59 -6.09 -21.65
C TYR A 419 -8.84 -6.99 -21.68
N ALA A 420 -8.65 -8.31 -21.55
CA ALA A 420 -9.79 -9.24 -21.48
C ALA A 420 -10.66 -8.99 -20.24
N LEU A 421 -10.03 -8.64 -19.10
CA LEU A 421 -10.75 -8.28 -17.88
C LEU A 421 -11.49 -6.97 -18.05
N TYR A 422 -10.85 -5.94 -18.63
CA TYR A 422 -11.49 -4.64 -18.91
C TYR A 422 -12.73 -4.79 -19.78
N GLU A 423 -12.70 -5.65 -20.79
CA GLU A 423 -13.84 -5.85 -21.70
C GLU A 423 -15.06 -6.48 -21.01
N GLN A 424 -14.86 -7.38 -20.05
CA GLN A 424 -15.93 -8.10 -19.36
C GLN A 424 -16.37 -7.47 -18.02
N TRP A 425 -15.62 -6.50 -17.49
CA TRP A 425 -15.90 -5.94 -16.17
C TRP A 425 -17.17 -5.09 -16.16
N PRO A 426 -18.08 -5.25 -15.18
CA PRO A 426 -19.29 -4.43 -15.01
C PRO A 426 -18.92 -3.05 -14.46
N ARG A 427 -18.50 -2.15 -15.34
CA ARG A 427 -18.05 -0.80 -14.96
C ARG A 427 -19.22 0.10 -14.59
N TYR A 428 -19.05 0.87 -13.51
CA TYR A 428 -19.95 1.99 -13.23
C TYR A 428 -19.55 3.25 -14.02
N PRO A 429 -20.52 4.17 -14.28
CA PRO A 429 -20.21 5.41 -14.97
C PRO A 429 -19.35 6.33 -14.09
N ARG A 430 -18.43 7.06 -14.72
CA ARG A 430 -17.66 8.11 -14.06
C ARG A 430 -18.59 9.28 -13.74
N ASP A 431 -18.51 9.77 -12.52
CA ASP A 431 -19.23 10.98 -12.09
C ASP A 431 -18.45 12.26 -12.46
N GLU A 432 -19.04 13.43 -12.13
CA GLU A 432 -18.49 14.75 -12.41
C GLU A 432 -17.19 15.08 -11.66
N TYR A 433 -16.81 14.27 -10.68
CA TYR A 433 -15.61 14.49 -9.88
C TYR A 433 -14.36 13.79 -10.43
N VAL A 434 -14.54 12.78 -11.28
CA VAL A 434 -13.44 11.99 -11.83
C VAL A 434 -12.58 12.85 -12.76
N GLY A 435 -11.29 12.98 -12.47
CA GLY A 435 -10.33 13.77 -13.25
C GLY A 435 -10.33 15.27 -12.93
N GLU A 436 -11.20 15.73 -12.03
CA GLU A 436 -11.26 17.12 -11.59
C GLU A 436 -10.44 17.37 -10.31
N TYR A 437 -9.92 18.58 -10.15
CA TYR A 437 -9.13 18.96 -8.99
C TYR A 437 -9.92 19.84 -8.02
N PRO A 438 -9.93 19.55 -6.71
CA PRO A 438 -10.60 20.39 -5.72
C PRO A 438 -9.93 21.76 -5.59
N SER A 439 -10.72 22.82 -5.54
CA SER A 439 -10.24 24.18 -5.34
C SER A 439 -10.31 24.57 -3.87
N VAL A 440 -9.32 24.12 -3.08
CA VAL A 440 -9.23 24.33 -1.63
C VAL A 440 -8.18 25.38 -1.26
N ALA A 441 -8.28 25.98 -0.06
CA ALA A 441 -7.38 27.03 0.38
C ALA A 441 -6.63 26.71 1.69
N PHE A 442 -6.96 25.62 2.36
CA PHE A 442 -6.25 25.20 3.57
C PHE A 442 -4.84 24.68 3.25
N PRO A 443 -3.96 24.60 4.26
CA PRO A 443 -2.60 24.09 4.11
C PRO A 443 -2.56 22.65 3.57
N MET A 444 -1.59 22.37 2.69
CA MET A 444 -1.36 21.03 2.15
C MET A 444 0.12 20.72 2.12
N LEU A 445 0.46 19.48 2.48
CA LEU A 445 1.77 18.89 2.25
C LEU A 445 1.63 17.81 1.17
N MET A 446 2.37 17.93 0.10
CA MET A 446 2.42 16.95 -0.98
C MET A 446 3.84 16.41 -1.10
N MET A 447 4.00 15.10 -1.16
CA MET A 447 5.32 14.46 -1.21
C MET A 447 5.33 13.37 -2.27
N ASN A 448 6.43 13.28 -3.04
CA ASN A 448 6.61 12.20 -4.02
C ASN A 448 8.09 11.84 -4.19
N GLY A 449 8.37 10.56 -4.39
CA GLY A 449 9.72 10.07 -4.67
C GLY A 449 10.15 10.25 -6.12
N THR A 450 11.42 10.62 -6.34
CA THR A 450 11.92 10.78 -7.72
C THR A 450 12.15 9.44 -8.43
N LEU A 451 12.20 8.34 -7.70
CA LEU A 451 12.28 6.96 -8.19
C LEU A 451 11.07 6.12 -7.75
N ASP A 452 9.90 6.75 -7.64
CA ASP A 452 8.63 6.07 -7.39
C ASP A 452 8.15 5.37 -8.67
N PRO A 453 8.11 4.01 -8.72
CA PRO A 453 7.66 3.31 -9.92
C PRO A 453 6.15 3.13 -9.99
N GLN A 454 5.40 3.43 -8.93
CA GLN A 454 3.96 3.22 -8.84
C GLN A 454 3.17 4.49 -9.15
N THR A 455 3.60 5.63 -8.57
CA THR A 455 3.11 6.96 -8.90
C THR A 455 4.31 7.86 -9.23
N PRO A 456 4.84 7.78 -10.46
CA PRO A 456 6.03 8.50 -10.85
C PRO A 456 5.98 9.99 -10.56
N ILE A 457 7.16 10.59 -10.32
CA ILE A 457 7.30 12.02 -10.00
C ILE A 457 6.62 12.90 -11.07
N GLU A 458 6.54 12.44 -12.31
CA GLU A 458 5.86 13.12 -13.41
C GLU A 458 4.37 13.35 -13.13
N PHE A 459 3.72 12.44 -12.38
CA PHE A 459 2.33 12.67 -11.97
C PHE A 459 2.25 13.80 -10.95
N ALA A 460 3.16 13.83 -9.99
CA ALA A 460 3.22 14.90 -9.02
C ALA A 460 3.53 16.26 -9.67
N ASP A 461 4.37 16.28 -10.71
CA ASP A 461 4.67 17.49 -11.50
C ASP A 461 3.43 18.03 -12.22
N GLU A 462 2.47 17.17 -12.57
CA GLU A 462 1.17 17.59 -13.13
C GLU A 462 0.15 17.95 -12.05
N ILE A 463 0.10 17.21 -10.94
CA ILE A 463 -0.91 17.37 -9.88
C ILE A 463 -0.61 18.59 -8.99
N ALA A 464 0.62 18.71 -8.51
CA ALA A 464 0.99 19.72 -7.52
C ALA A 464 0.72 21.18 -7.94
N PRO A 465 0.87 21.57 -9.22
CA PRO A 465 0.54 22.94 -9.67
C PRO A 465 -0.94 23.35 -9.47
N HIS A 466 -1.87 22.41 -9.35
CA HIS A 466 -3.27 22.70 -9.03
C HIS A 466 -3.45 23.17 -7.57
N TYR A 467 -2.45 22.90 -6.72
CA TYR A 467 -2.41 23.27 -5.30
C TYR A 467 -1.24 24.24 -5.04
N ALA A 468 -1.39 25.47 -5.50
CA ALA A 468 -0.34 26.50 -5.41
C ALA A 468 -0.74 27.71 -4.54
N LYS A 469 -1.70 27.54 -3.62
CA LYS A 469 -2.12 28.60 -2.69
C LYS A 469 -1.13 28.69 -1.51
N PRO A 470 -1.09 29.81 -0.77
CA PRO A 470 -0.25 29.94 0.42
C PRO A 470 -0.49 28.80 1.43
N GLY A 471 0.58 28.17 1.91
CA GLY A 471 0.51 27.03 2.81
C GLY A 471 0.39 25.67 2.11
N GLN A 472 0.34 25.63 0.77
CA GLN A 472 0.35 24.39 -0.03
C GLN A 472 1.76 24.16 -0.56
N THR A 473 2.41 23.10 -0.09
CA THR A 473 3.83 22.82 -0.37
C THR A 473 3.98 21.45 -1.02
N PHE A 474 4.75 21.39 -2.10
CA PHE A 474 5.19 20.14 -2.73
C PHE A 474 6.66 19.89 -2.42
N VAL A 475 7.00 18.65 -2.05
CA VAL A 475 8.36 18.18 -1.77
C VAL A 475 8.67 16.96 -2.63
N ALA A 476 9.56 17.13 -3.60
CA ALA A 476 10.16 16.01 -4.33
C ALA A 476 11.28 15.40 -3.49
N VAL A 477 11.20 14.11 -3.18
CA VAL A 477 12.16 13.41 -2.33
C VAL A 477 13.15 12.62 -3.19
N PRO A 478 14.45 12.97 -3.16
CA PRO A 478 15.45 12.34 -4.01
C PRO A 478 15.54 10.84 -3.78
N ASP A 479 15.63 10.08 -4.85
CA ASP A 479 15.81 8.62 -4.91
C ASP A 479 14.81 7.80 -4.06
N ALA A 480 13.81 8.44 -3.49
CA ALA A 480 12.78 7.75 -2.73
C ALA A 480 11.85 6.95 -3.66
N PRO A 481 11.42 5.76 -3.22
CA PRO A 481 10.39 4.98 -3.88
C PRO A 481 8.99 5.46 -3.48
N HIS A 482 7.98 4.64 -3.70
CA HIS A 482 6.59 4.85 -3.31
C HIS A 482 6.39 4.87 -1.79
N GLY A 483 5.54 5.80 -1.26
CA GLY A 483 5.20 5.86 0.16
C GLY A 483 6.24 6.62 1.00
N ILE A 484 6.32 7.92 0.81
CA ILE A 484 7.36 8.80 1.38
C ILE A 484 7.38 8.80 2.91
N VAL A 485 6.20 8.78 3.54
CA VAL A 485 6.09 8.79 5.01
C VAL A 485 6.82 7.62 5.66
N VAL A 486 6.85 6.46 5.01
CA VAL A 486 7.42 5.23 5.60
C VAL A 486 8.74 4.79 4.97
N ARG A 487 9.05 5.22 3.72
CA ARG A 487 10.17 4.67 2.93
C ARG A 487 11.30 5.67 2.66
N THR A 488 11.56 6.55 3.60
CA THR A 488 12.66 7.54 3.54
C THR A 488 13.56 7.46 4.78
N PRO A 489 14.21 6.30 5.05
CA PRO A 489 15.08 6.14 6.21
C PRO A 489 16.20 7.16 6.18
N THR A 490 16.62 7.65 7.38
CA THR A 490 17.71 8.60 7.52
C THR A 490 18.94 7.93 8.15
N VAL A 491 20.13 8.44 7.84
CA VAL A 491 21.39 7.92 8.38
C VAL A 491 21.48 8.12 9.88
N THR A 492 21.06 9.29 10.37
CA THR A 492 21.20 9.64 11.80
C THR A 492 20.06 9.14 12.66
N ALA A 493 18.87 8.92 12.09
CA ALA A 493 17.68 8.44 12.79
C ALA A 493 16.95 7.35 11.95
N PRO A 494 17.53 6.15 11.80
CA PRO A 494 17.03 5.12 10.87
C PRO A 494 15.61 4.65 11.18
N HIS A 495 15.12 4.82 12.41
CA HIS A 495 13.76 4.46 12.83
C HIS A 495 12.73 5.58 12.66
N THR A 496 13.16 6.77 12.22
CA THR A 496 12.26 7.91 11.97
C THR A 496 12.46 8.39 10.54
N PRO A 497 11.68 7.88 9.57
CA PRO A 497 11.77 8.32 8.19
C PRO A 497 11.62 9.83 8.04
N CYS A 498 12.33 10.43 7.08
CA CYS A 498 12.26 11.86 6.81
C CYS A 498 10.82 12.31 6.49
N GLY A 499 10.11 11.53 5.64
CA GLY A 499 8.71 11.81 5.31
C GLY A 499 7.79 11.78 6.53
N LEU A 500 8.00 10.84 7.46
CA LEU A 500 7.23 10.79 8.70
C LEU A 500 7.51 12.03 9.58
N SER A 501 8.76 12.46 9.65
CA SER A 501 9.13 13.68 10.41
C SER A 501 8.45 14.92 9.82
N MET A 502 8.45 15.08 8.51
CA MET A 502 7.77 16.18 7.82
C MET A 502 6.25 16.11 8.04
N PHE A 503 5.65 14.92 7.93
CA PHE A 503 4.22 14.71 8.12
C PHE A 503 3.80 15.03 9.56
N ALA A 504 4.50 14.51 10.56
CA ALA A 504 4.20 14.77 11.97
C ALA A 504 4.33 16.27 12.33
N ALA A 505 5.38 16.93 11.86
CA ALA A 505 5.55 18.37 12.06
C ALA A 505 4.43 19.18 11.39
N PHE A 506 3.99 18.78 10.20
CA PHE A 506 2.90 19.42 9.49
C PHE A 506 1.54 19.23 10.20
N VAL A 507 1.31 18.05 10.80
CA VAL A 507 0.12 17.81 11.64
C VAL A 507 0.13 18.71 12.89
N GLU A 508 1.29 18.92 13.50
CA GLU A 508 1.42 19.77 14.70
C GLU A 508 1.22 21.26 14.41
N ASP A 509 1.74 21.77 13.29
CA ASP A 509 1.56 23.16 12.86
C ASP A 509 1.52 23.27 11.32
N PRO A 510 0.35 23.12 10.70
CA PRO A 510 0.23 23.15 9.25
C PRO A 510 0.47 24.54 8.62
N LEU A 511 0.57 25.59 9.43
CA LEU A 511 0.89 26.94 8.98
C LEU A 511 2.40 27.25 9.01
N ALA A 512 3.19 26.45 9.71
CA ALA A 512 4.64 26.57 9.71
C ALA A 512 5.22 26.17 8.34
N PRO A 513 6.34 26.76 7.93
CA PRO A 513 7.10 26.27 6.79
C PRO A 513 7.52 24.81 6.99
N VAL A 514 7.35 23.98 5.97
CA VAL A 514 7.79 22.57 6.01
C VAL A 514 9.31 22.51 6.14
N ASP A 515 9.80 21.88 7.22
CA ASP A 515 11.24 21.65 7.42
C ASP A 515 11.69 20.44 6.58
N THR A 516 12.42 20.71 5.52
CA THR A 516 12.99 19.70 4.61
C THR A 516 14.45 19.36 4.90
N SER A 517 14.98 19.78 6.04
CA SER A 517 16.41 19.58 6.39
C SER A 517 16.82 18.10 6.43
N CYS A 518 15.90 17.21 6.79
CA CYS A 518 16.11 15.76 6.81
C CYS A 518 16.36 15.14 5.42
N LEU A 519 16.01 15.83 4.32
CA LEU A 519 16.26 15.31 2.95
C LEU A 519 17.76 15.08 2.70
N SER A 520 18.64 15.90 3.30
CA SER A 520 20.09 15.72 3.18
C SER A 520 20.64 14.55 3.99
N ASP A 521 19.84 13.96 4.87
CA ASP A 521 20.19 12.84 5.75
C ASP A 521 19.53 11.50 5.32
N ILE A 522 18.75 11.51 4.25
CA ILE A 522 18.18 10.26 3.69
C ILE A 522 19.32 9.31 3.28
N VAL A 523 19.15 8.02 3.62
CA VAL A 523 20.10 6.98 3.22
C VAL A 523 20.25 7.00 1.69
N PRO A 524 21.47 7.24 1.17
CA PRO A 524 21.70 7.34 -0.27
C PRO A 524 21.48 5.99 -0.96
N LEU A 525 21.21 6.05 -2.26
CA LEU A 525 21.15 4.85 -3.10
C LEU A 525 22.53 4.16 -3.09
N ASP A 526 22.57 2.88 -2.69
CA ASP A 526 23.77 2.06 -2.63
C ASP A 526 23.63 0.80 -3.51
N PHE A 527 24.38 0.74 -4.59
CA PHE A 527 24.37 -0.40 -5.53
C PHE A 527 25.14 -1.62 -5.05
N HIS A 528 25.85 -1.57 -3.91
CA HIS A 528 26.44 -2.78 -3.34
C HIS A 528 25.35 -3.76 -2.87
N GLY A 529 24.22 -3.24 -2.45
CA GLY A 529 23.13 -3.99 -1.86
C GLY A 529 23.38 -4.38 -0.40
N ASP A 530 22.32 -4.57 0.34
CA ASP A 530 22.40 -5.00 1.74
C ASP A 530 22.81 -6.48 1.85
N PRO A 531 23.88 -6.81 2.61
CA PRO A 531 24.35 -8.20 2.75
C PRO A 531 23.31 -9.16 3.35
N ALA A 532 22.42 -8.69 4.23
CA ALA A 532 21.41 -9.53 4.82
C ALA A 532 20.31 -9.88 3.79
N THR A 533 19.88 -8.89 3.00
CA THR A 533 18.94 -9.08 1.89
C THR A 533 19.53 -10.00 0.81
N ALA A 534 20.81 -9.78 0.45
CA ALA A 534 21.52 -10.66 -0.50
C ALA A 534 21.62 -12.10 0.04
N ALA A 535 21.97 -12.29 1.31
CA ALA A 535 22.02 -13.61 1.93
C ALA A 535 20.66 -14.32 1.93
N ALA A 536 19.59 -13.56 2.21
CA ALA A 536 18.24 -14.08 2.29
C ALA A 536 17.68 -14.49 0.92
N LEU A 537 17.86 -13.65 -0.10
CA LEU A 537 17.27 -13.89 -1.43
C LEU A 537 18.21 -14.66 -2.35
N LEU A 538 19.52 -14.37 -2.30
CA LEU A 538 20.50 -14.90 -3.24
C LEU A 538 21.35 -16.04 -2.67
N GLY A 539 21.28 -16.27 -1.34
CA GLY A 539 22.07 -17.29 -0.66
C GLY A 539 23.55 -16.93 -0.49
N THR A 540 23.92 -15.68 -0.74
CA THR A 540 25.29 -15.14 -0.61
C THR A 540 25.25 -13.75 0.00
N THR A 541 26.22 -13.39 0.83
CA THR A 541 26.28 -12.06 1.46
C THR A 541 26.81 -10.97 0.53
N ASP A 542 27.26 -11.31 -0.66
CA ASP A 542 27.68 -10.37 -1.70
C ASP A 542 26.77 -10.54 -2.92
N ALA A 543 26.01 -9.49 -3.24
CA ALA A 543 25.06 -9.54 -4.35
C ALA A 543 25.76 -9.73 -5.72
N TRP A 544 27.01 -9.29 -5.86
CA TRP A 544 27.73 -9.23 -7.14
C TRP A 544 28.74 -10.37 -7.34
N GLU A 545 29.34 -10.87 -6.26
CA GLU A 545 30.39 -11.88 -6.31
C GLU A 545 30.06 -13.06 -5.37
N ASP A 546 30.83 -14.12 -5.46
CA ASP A 546 30.70 -15.27 -4.58
C ASP A 546 31.18 -14.90 -3.17
N GLY A 547 30.26 -14.46 -2.34
CA GLY A 547 30.48 -14.23 -0.91
C GLY A 547 30.47 -15.53 -0.11
N ALA A 548 30.63 -15.43 1.22
CA ALA A 548 30.49 -16.59 2.08
C ALA A 548 29.05 -17.14 1.99
N PRO A 549 28.86 -18.46 1.79
CA PRO A 549 27.53 -19.04 1.75
C PRO A 549 26.81 -18.77 3.08
N SER A 550 25.56 -18.34 3.01
CA SER A 550 24.71 -18.19 4.20
C SER A 550 24.45 -19.57 4.78
N THR A 551 24.81 -19.78 6.05
CA THR A 551 24.57 -21.05 6.76
C THR A 551 23.16 -21.17 7.35
N SER A 552 22.35 -20.11 7.28
CA SER A 552 20.93 -20.09 7.65
C SER A 552 20.28 -18.87 6.99
N PRO A 553 19.30 -19.04 6.12
CA PRO A 553 18.43 -17.93 5.76
C PRO A 553 17.71 -17.52 7.06
N GLY A 554 17.96 -16.30 7.52
CA GLY A 554 17.11 -15.69 8.53
C GLY A 554 15.66 -15.58 8.02
N PRO A 555 14.68 -15.31 8.89
CA PRO A 555 13.32 -15.03 8.43
C PRO A 555 13.39 -13.84 7.48
N ILE A 556 13.02 -14.08 6.23
CA ILE A 556 12.95 -13.04 5.21
C ILE A 556 11.63 -12.32 5.46
N LEU A 557 11.70 -11.08 5.92
CA LEU A 557 10.56 -10.16 5.79
C LEU A 557 10.49 -9.80 4.30
N ILE A 558 9.74 -10.60 3.56
CA ILE A 558 9.45 -10.33 2.15
C ILE A 558 8.38 -9.26 2.15
N GLY A 559 8.68 -8.07 1.61
CA GLY A 559 7.67 -7.05 1.35
C GLY A 559 6.56 -7.61 0.44
N ASP A 560 5.36 -7.04 0.51
CA ASP A 560 4.19 -7.57 -0.22
C ASP A 560 4.42 -7.63 -1.73
N GLU A 561 5.22 -6.71 -2.30
CA GLU A 561 5.58 -6.77 -3.72
C GLU A 561 6.34 -8.05 -4.06
N LEU A 562 7.24 -8.48 -3.18
CA LEU A 562 7.99 -9.71 -3.37
C LEU A 562 7.10 -10.94 -3.11
N GLU A 563 6.14 -10.85 -2.20
CA GLU A 563 5.14 -11.90 -1.97
C GLU A 563 4.24 -12.09 -3.20
N VAL A 564 3.83 -11.04 -3.87
CA VAL A 564 3.11 -11.11 -5.16
C VAL A 564 3.94 -11.84 -6.21
N VAL A 565 5.23 -11.50 -6.34
CA VAL A 565 6.14 -12.20 -7.26
C VAL A 565 6.29 -13.66 -6.85
N ARG A 566 6.49 -13.93 -5.56
CA ARG A 566 6.59 -15.28 -5.01
C ARG A 566 5.37 -16.13 -5.36
N ARG A 567 4.16 -15.63 -5.15
CA ARG A 567 2.91 -16.34 -5.49
C ARG A 567 2.83 -16.66 -6.99
N ARG A 568 3.28 -15.75 -7.87
CA ARG A 568 3.33 -15.98 -9.31
C ARG A 568 4.30 -17.10 -9.70
N PHE A 569 5.50 -17.08 -9.15
CA PHE A 569 6.49 -18.12 -9.41
C PHE A 569 6.04 -19.50 -8.92
N GLN A 570 5.37 -19.56 -7.75
CA GLN A 570 4.78 -20.80 -7.24
C GLN A 570 3.74 -21.37 -8.18
N ARG A 571 2.83 -20.54 -8.70
CA ARG A 571 1.80 -20.93 -9.65
C ARG A 571 2.36 -21.37 -11.00
N ALA A 572 3.36 -20.68 -11.53
CA ALA A 572 4.02 -21.07 -12.77
C ALA A 572 4.61 -22.49 -12.71
N ARG A 573 5.10 -22.92 -11.53
CA ARG A 573 5.63 -24.28 -11.30
C ARG A 573 4.55 -25.34 -11.12
N GLN A 574 3.38 -25.00 -10.65
CA GLN A 574 2.29 -25.97 -10.41
C GLN A 574 1.50 -26.33 -11.68
N ARG A 575 1.71 -25.61 -12.78
CA ARG A 575 1.06 -25.93 -14.05
C ARG A 575 1.69 -27.16 -14.71
N PRO A 576 0.87 -28.15 -15.15
CA PRO A 576 1.37 -29.23 -15.96
C PRO A 576 1.93 -28.69 -17.29
N PRO A 577 3.01 -29.27 -17.82
CA PRO A 577 3.73 -28.76 -19.00
C PRO A 577 2.92 -28.71 -20.30
N ASN A 578 1.64 -29.08 -20.27
CA ASN A 578 0.74 -29.15 -21.44
C ASN A 578 -0.65 -28.54 -21.18
N ALA A 579 -0.80 -27.64 -20.21
CA ALA A 579 -2.05 -26.88 -20.09
C ALA A 579 -2.07 -25.78 -21.18
N PRO A 580 -3.16 -25.66 -21.97
CA PRO A 580 -3.28 -24.67 -23.04
C PRO A 580 -3.26 -23.25 -22.49
#